data_55e1f123e2dca4f63d74f7ca9b0c8151
#
_entry.id   55e1f123e2dca4f63d74f7ca9b0c8151
#
_cell.length_a   1.000
_cell.length_b   1.000
_cell.length_c   1.000
_cell.angle_alpha   90.00
_cell.angle_beta   90.00
_cell.angle_gamma   90.00
#
_symmetry.space_group_name_H-M   'P 1'
#
loop_
_entity.id
_entity.type
_entity.pdbx_description
1 polymer ?
#
loop_
_entity_poly.entity_id
_entity_poly.type
_entity_poly.pdbx_seq_one_letter_code
_entity_poly.pdbx_strand_id
1 'polypeptide(L)'
;MRVAAVVLAAGEASRFGTPKQRLLLPEVLERLKQSSVAEIVVVAGAHTLETPEHVVTCAGWKRGPGASLASGLDELGNNVEAAIVVLADGPDLAPEAVDRVIESWRAEGGSLVAASYAGVRGHPLLVAREAWDTIPDAGLRDLDVRLVPCDDLGAPGDVDTPADLPERLR
;
A
#
# COMPACT_ATOMS: atom_id res chain seq x y z
N MET A 1 -17.98 8.90 1.01
CA MET A 1 -17.28 7.78 1.67
C MET A 1 -15.78 8.09 1.77
N ARG A 2 -15.27 8.12 2.98
CA ARG A 2 -13.88 8.47 3.23
C ARG A 2 -12.97 7.26 3.04
N VAL A 3 -11.94 7.41 2.22
CA VAL A 3 -10.94 6.36 1.96
C VAL A 3 -9.57 6.90 2.37
N ALA A 4 -8.86 6.13 3.18
CA ALA A 4 -7.49 6.44 3.60
C ALA A 4 -6.49 5.53 2.87
N ALA A 5 -5.22 5.90 2.93
CA ALA A 5 -4.14 5.04 2.43
C ALA A 5 -3.29 4.52 3.59
N VAL A 6 -2.89 3.26 3.50
CA VAL A 6 -1.92 2.64 4.40
C VAL A 6 -0.72 2.23 3.56
N VAL A 7 0.44 2.79 3.88
CA VAL A 7 1.70 2.49 3.18
C VAL A 7 2.49 1.50 4.03
N LEU A 8 2.73 0.31 3.51
CA LEU A 8 3.49 -0.72 4.20
C LEU A 8 4.99 -0.53 3.94
N ALA A 9 5.73 -0.21 5.00
CA ALA A 9 7.16 0.05 4.97
C ALA A 9 7.90 -0.71 6.08
N ALA A 10 7.33 -1.82 6.55
CA ALA A 10 7.80 -2.52 7.73
C ALA A 10 8.91 -3.55 7.46
N GLY A 11 9.20 -3.87 6.20
CA GLY A 11 10.17 -4.90 5.83
C GLY A 11 11.61 -4.54 6.19
N GLU A 12 12.46 -5.57 6.27
CA GLU A 12 13.87 -5.44 6.67
C GLU A 12 14.77 -4.92 5.55
N ALA A 13 14.39 -5.10 4.29
CA ALA A 13 15.14 -4.66 3.11
C ALA A 13 16.58 -5.24 3.04
N SER A 14 16.77 -6.48 3.50
CA SER A 14 18.09 -7.11 3.62
C SER A 14 18.83 -7.22 2.28
N ARG A 15 18.11 -7.42 1.18
CA ARG A 15 18.69 -7.56 -0.16
C ARG A 15 19.10 -6.22 -0.79
N PHE A 16 18.63 -5.11 -0.27
CA PHE A 16 18.96 -3.77 -0.76
C PHE A 16 20.26 -3.22 -0.14
N GLY A 17 20.66 -3.72 1.05
CA GLY A 17 21.86 -3.32 1.76
C GLY A 17 21.69 -2.09 2.66
N THR A 18 20.70 -1.25 2.39
CA THR A 18 20.31 -0.11 3.24
C THR A 18 18.76 -0.09 3.30
N PRO A 19 18.16 0.62 4.26
CA PRO A 19 16.70 0.70 4.32
C PRO A 19 16.12 1.39 3.08
N LYS A 20 15.73 0.58 2.09
CA LYS A 20 15.18 1.08 0.81
C LYS A 20 13.94 1.94 1.02
N GLN A 21 13.18 1.69 2.08
CA GLN A 21 11.99 2.45 2.42
C GLN A 21 12.29 3.94 2.60
N ARG A 22 13.46 4.29 3.16
CA ARG A 22 13.87 5.69 3.34
C ARG A 22 14.10 6.41 2.01
N LEU A 23 14.56 5.67 0.99
CA LEU A 23 14.78 6.22 -0.34
C LEU A 23 13.48 6.31 -1.14
N LEU A 24 12.64 5.28 -1.06
CA LEU A 24 11.49 5.12 -1.94
C LEU A 24 10.20 5.73 -1.39
N LEU A 25 10.08 5.82 -0.06
CA LEU A 25 8.86 6.31 0.59
C LEU A 25 8.44 7.71 0.11
N PRO A 26 9.33 8.70 -0.03
CA PRO A 26 8.92 10.02 -0.50
C PRO A 26 8.24 10.00 -1.88
N GLU A 27 8.70 9.13 -2.78
CA GLU A 27 8.10 8.96 -4.11
C GLU A 27 6.66 8.44 -4.01
N VAL A 28 6.46 7.41 -3.19
CA VAL A 28 5.14 6.81 -3.01
C VAL A 28 4.18 7.81 -2.37
N LEU A 29 4.63 8.54 -1.34
CA LEU A 29 3.81 9.53 -0.67
C LEU A 29 3.40 10.68 -1.60
N GLU A 30 4.32 11.17 -2.43
CA GLU A 30 4.02 12.23 -3.38
C GLU A 30 2.92 11.80 -4.36
N ARG A 31 2.98 10.57 -4.84
CA ARG A 31 1.97 10.03 -5.74
C ARG A 31 0.63 9.83 -5.05
N LEU A 32 0.61 9.35 -3.82
CA LEU A 32 -0.63 9.23 -3.05
C LEU A 32 -1.29 10.59 -2.81
N LYS A 33 -0.51 11.64 -2.58
CA LYS A 33 -1.04 13.00 -2.41
C LYS A 33 -1.72 13.54 -3.66
N GLN A 34 -1.38 13.01 -4.82
CA GLN A 34 -2.04 13.36 -6.09
C GLN A 34 -3.33 12.56 -6.31
N SER A 35 -3.62 11.59 -5.48
CA SER A 35 -4.85 10.80 -5.54
C SER A 35 -5.94 11.39 -4.63
N SER A 36 -7.11 10.78 -4.61
CA SER A 36 -8.26 11.23 -3.84
C SER A 36 -8.31 10.70 -2.41
N VAL A 37 -7.25 10.04 -1.92
CA VAL A 37 -7.23 9.54 -0.53
C VAL A 37 -7.29 10.72 0.46
N ALA A 38 -8.04 10.54 1.53
CA ALA A 38 -8.31 11.60 2.49
C ALA A 38 -7.20 11.77 3.54
N GLU A 39 -6.48 10.68 3.85
CA GLU A 39 -5.38 10.67 4.80
C GLU A 39 -4.44 9.50 4.51
N ILE A 40 -3.22 9.59 5.02
CA ILE A 40 -2.17 8.60 4.80
C ILE A 40 -1.58 8.18 6.14
N VAL A 41 -1.45 6.87 6.35
CA VAL A 41 -0.73 6.28 7.49
C VAL A 41 0.41 5.44 6.94
N VAL A 42 1.61 5.63 7.47
CA VAL A 42 2.79 4.84 7.11
C VAL A 42 3.07 3.85 8.22
N VAL A 43 3.25 2.57 7.88
CA VAL A 43 3.58 1.53 8.84
C VAL A 43 5.06 1.20 8.76
N ALA A 44 5.79 1.54 9.82
CA ALA A 44 7.20 1.19 10.01
C ALA A 44 7.31 -0.11 10.82
N GLY A 45 8.45 -0.77 10.75
CA GLY A 45 8.74 -1.99 11.52
C GLY A 45 10.21 -2.12 11.85
N ALA A 46 10.98 -2.71 10.93
CA ALA A 46 12.42 -2.96 11.15
C ALA A 46 13.25 -1.68 11.25
N HIS A 47 12.84 -0.60 10.59
CA HIS A 47 13.61 0.64 10.50
C HIS A 47 12.78 1.85 10.90
N THR A 48 13.43 2.83 11.51
CA THR A 48 12.81 4.13 11.80
C THR A 48 12.68 4.92 10.50
N LEU A 49 11.51 5.53 10.29
CA LEU A 49 11.22 6.34 9.10
C LEU A 49 10.94 7.79 9.48
N GLU A 50 11.52 8.70 8.71
CA GLU A 50 11.27 10.14 8.86
C GLU A 50 10.39 10.61 7.70
N THR A 51 9.22 11.12 8.03
CA THR A 51 8.24 11.61 7.06
C THR A 51 7.29 12.58 7.75
N PRO A 52 6.73 13.59 7.05
CA PRO A 52 5.69 14.45 7.62
C PRO A 52 4.36 13.74 7.82
N GLU A 53 4.18 12.54 7.26
CA GLU A 53 2.95 11.77 7.41
C GLU A 53 2.89 11.07 8.77
N HIS A 54 1.69 10.63 9.15
CA HIS A 54 1.51 9.85 10.38
C HIS A 54 2.19 8.48 10.25
N VAL A 55 3.07 8.16 11.18
CA VAL A 55 3.80 6.88 11.20
C VAL A 55 3.38 6.09 12.42
N VAL A 56 3.03 4.82 12.22
CA VAL A 56 2.86 3.84 13.29
C VAL A 56 3.93 2.76 13.15
N THR A 57 4.51 2.33 14.27
CA THR A 57 5.50 1.25 14.27
C THR A 57 4.81 -0.05 14.65
N CYS A 58 4.91 -1.06 13.78
CA CYS A 58 4.41 -2.40 14.07
C CYS A 58 5.52 -3.24 14.71
N ALA A 59 5.43 -3.46 16.03
CA ALA A 59 6.40 -4.30 16.75
C ALA A 59 6.36 -5.76 16.25
N GLY A 60 5.20 -6.21 15.80
CA GLY A 60 5.00 -7.56 15.28
C GLY A 60 5.25 -7.73 13.77
N TRP A 61 6.01 -6.86 13.14
CA TRP A 61 6.21 -6.88 11.68
C TRP A 61 6.74 -8.22 11.15
N LYS A 62 7.49 -8.96 11.96
CA LYS A 62 8.01 -10.30 11.58
C LYS A 62 6.93 -11.35 11.42
N ARG A 63 5.73 -11.14 11.99
CA ARG A 63 4.61 -12.06 11.82
C ARG A 63 4.08 -12.05 10.38
N GLY A 64 4.32 -10.98 9.64
CA GLY A 64 3.95 -10.89 8.25
C GLY A 64 3.28 -9.56 7.88
N PRO A 65 3.04 -9.33 6.57
CA PRO A 65 2.46 -8.08 6.08
C PRO A 65 1.04 -7.82 6.60
N GLY A 66 0.29 -8.86 6.98
CA GLY A 66 -1.04 -8.69 7.56
C GLY A 66 -1.00 -8.07 8.95
N ALA A 67 0.00 -8.42 9.76
CA ALA A 67 0.19 -7.80 11.07
C ALA A 67 0.54 -6.31 10.92
N SER A 68 1.40 -5.97 9.96
CA SER A 68 1.74 -4.58 9.65
C SER A 68 0.51 -3.80 9.15
N LEU A 69 -0.27 -4.40 8.27
CA LEU A 69 -1.50 -3.79 7.77
C LEU A 69 -2.49 -3.52 8.91
N ALA A 70 -2.71 -4.49 9.79
CA ALA A 70 -3.59 -4.31 10.94
C ALA A 70 -3.18 -3.13 11.81
N SER A 71 -1.87 -2.96 12.07
CA SER A 71 -1.36 -1.81 12.82
C SER A 71 -1.72 -0.47 12.16
N GLY A 72 -1.64 -0.39 10.83
CA GLY A 72 -2.02 0.80 10.10
C GLY A 72 -3.52 1.06 10.13
N LEU A 73 -4.32 0.01 9.96
CA LEU A 73 -5.78 0.12 9.98
C LEU A 73 -6.30 0.57 11.34
N ASP A 74 -5.67 0.12 12.43
CA ASP A 74 -6.05 0.51 13.81
C ASP A 74 -5.88 2.01 14.07
N GLU A 75 -5.03 2.69 13.29
CA GLU A 75 -4.83 4.13 13.40
C GLU A 75 -5.93 4.96 12.72
N LEU A 76 -6.76 4.32 11.90
CA LEU A 76 -7.79 5.02 11.11
C LEU A 76 -9.07 5.22 11.93
N GLY A 77 -9.65 6.41 11.77
CA GLY A 77 -10.88 6.76 12.48
C GLY A 77 -12.11 5.98 12.00
N ASN A 78 -13.17 6.05 12.79
CA ASN A 78 -14.43 5.35 12.51
C ASN A 78 -15.15 5.86 11.26
N ASN A 79 -14.79 7.04 10.78
CA ASN A 79 -15.36 7.64 9.56
C ASN A 79 -14.67 7.15 8.27
N VAL A 80 -13.65 6.31 8.38
CA VAL A 80 -12.97 5.72 7.23
C VAL A 80 -13.64 4.40 6.88
N GLU A 81 -14.10 4.27 5.65
CA GLU A 81 -14.88 3.10 5.21
C GLU A 81 -14.08 2.09 4.43
N ALA A 82 -12.93 2.51 3.90
CA ALA A 82 -12.02 1.62 3.18
C ALA A 82 -10.60 2.16 3.26
N ALA A 83 -9.63 1.30 3.09
CA ALA A 83 -8.22 1.67 3.03
C ALA A 83 -7.59 1.18 1.72
N ILE A 84 -6.85 2.07 1.08
CA ILE A 84 -5.95 1.73 -0.02
C ILE A 84 -4.64 1.27 0.59
N VAL A 85 -4.20 0.08 0.22
CA VAL A 85 -2.93 -0.49 0.65
C VAL A 85 -1.93 -0.37 -0.50
N VAL A 86 -0.79 0.23 -0.21
CA VAL A 86 0.33 0.32 -1.15
C VAL A 86 1.63 -0.07 -0.44
N LEU A 87 2.64 -0.43 -1.23
CA LEU A 87 3.95 -0.81 -0.72
C LEU A 87 4.93 0.35 -0.90
N ALA A 88 5.78 0.57 0.09
CA ALA A 88 6.79 1.63 0.04
C ALA A 88 7.88 1.38 -1.02
N ASP A 89 7.99 0.15 -1.54
CA ASP A 89 8.96 -0.23 -2.57
C ASP A 89 8.39 -0.20 -4.00
N GLY A 90 7.20 0.37 -4.18
CA GLY A 90 6.59 0.57 -5.49
C GLY A 90 6.60 2.03 -5.93
N PRO A 91 7.75 2.60 -6.34
CA PRO A 91 7.88 4.03 -6.60
C PRO A 91 7.15 4.53 -7.85
N ASP A 92 6.73 3.62 -8.72
CA ASP A 92 6.01 3.96 -9.95
C ASP A 92 4.48 3.89 -9.78
N LEU A 93 3.98 3.88 -8.55
CA LEU A 93 2.54 3.93 -8.27
C LEU A 93 1.87 5.06 -9.05
N ALA A 94 0.85 4.72 -9.83
CA ALA A 94 0.07 5.72 -10.56
C ALA A 94 -1.07 6.24 -9.67
N PRO A 95 -1.17 7.55 -9.43
CA PRO A 95 -2.31 8.12 -8.69
C PRO A 95 -3.65 7.78 -9.31
N GLU A 96 -3.70 7.71 -10.64
CA GLU A 96 -4.90 7.35 -11.41
C GLU A 96 -5.35 5.92 -11.13
N ALA A 97 -4.42 4.99 -10.85
CA ALA A 97 -4.76 3.63 -10.46
C ALA A 97 -5.43 3.61 -9.08
N VAL A 98 -4.94 4.41 -8.15
CA VAL A 98 -5.57 4.56 -6.82
C VAL A 98 -7.01 5.03 -6.98
N ASP A 99 -7.22 6.08 -7.75
CA ASP A 99 -8.56 6.66 -7.95
C ASP A 99 -9.49 5.69 -8.68
N ARG A 100 -8.97 4.96 -9.66
CA ARG A 100 -9.73 3.96 -10.42
C ARG A 100 -10.24 2.83 -9.52
N VAL A 101 -9.38 2.32 -8.63
CA VAL A 101 -9.77 1.28 -7.67
C VAL A 101 -10.82 1.80 -6.70
N ILE A 102 -10.65 3.02 -6.18
CA ILE A 102 -11.64 3.64 -5.28
C ILE A 102 -12.99 3.81 -5.97
N GLU A 103 -13.00 4.33 -7.19
CA GLU A 103 -14.24 4.54 -7.95
C GLU A 103 -14.94 3.23 -8.27
N SER A 104 -14.19 2.19 -8.65
CA SER A 104 -14.74 0.88 -8.89
C SER A 104 -15.38 0.30 -7.63
N TRP A 105 -14.72 0.46 -6.48
CA TRP A 105 -15.29 0.02 -5.21
C TRP A 105 -16.58 0.80 -4.87
N ARG A 106 -16.60 2.11 -5.07
CA ARG A 106 -17.80 2.92 -4.81
C ARG A 106 -18.97 2.50 -5.68
N ALA A 107 -18.71 2.09 -6.93
CA ALA A 107 -19.74 1.68 -7.88
C ALA A 107 -20.25 0.26 -7.65
N GLU A 108 -19.35 -0.67 -7.34
CA GLU A 108 -19.67 -2.11 -7.34
C GLU A 108 -19.49 -2.79 -5.99
N GLY A 109 -18.85 -2.11 -5.01
CA GLY A 109 -18.59 -2.69 -3.69
C GLY A 109 -17.50 -3.76 -3.73
N GLY A 110 -17.53 -4.63 -2.73
CA GLY A 110 -16.58 -5.71 -2.55
C GLY A 110 -15.70 -5.50 -1.33
N SER A 111 -15.30 -6.60 -0.70
CA SER A 111 -14.43 -6.54 0.49
C SER A 111 -12.98 -6.25 0.15
N LEU A 112 -12.50 -6.79 -0.97
CA LEU A 112 -11.15 -6.61 -1.48
C LEU A 112 -11.21 -6.29 -2.97
N VAL A 113 -10.57 -5.20 -3.37
CA VAL A 113 -10.54 -4.75 -4.77
C VAL A 113 -9.11 -4.35 -5.10
N ALA A 114 -8.53 -4.92 -6.13
CA ALA A 114 -7.13 -4.67 -6.48
C ALA A 114 -6.96 -4.24 -7.93
N ALA A 115 -5.99 -3.38 -8.18
CA ALA A 115 -5.51 -3.13 -9.53
C ALA A 115 -4.89 -4.40 -10.10
N SER A 116 -5.08 -4.62 -11.40
CA SER A 116 -4.42 -5.71 -12.12
C SER A 116 -3.65 -5.18 -13.32
N TYR A 117 -2.56 -5.88 -13.63
CA TYR A 117 -1.66 -5.55 -14.73
C TYR A 117 -1.41 -6.84 -15.51
N ALA A 118 -1.83 -6.88 -16.77
CA ALA A 118 -1.81 -8.09 -17.60
C ALA A 118 -2.51 -9.29 -16.91
N GLY A 119 -3.63 -9.01 -16.24
CA GLY A 119 -4.42 -10.03 -15.54
C GLY A 119 -3.87 -10.48 -14.18
N VAL A 120 -2.71 -9.97 -13.77
CA VAL A 120 -2.09 -10.30 -12.49
C VAL A 120 -2.41 -9.23 -11.45
N ARG A 121 -2.91 -9.65 -10.29
CA ARG A 121 -3.23 -8.74 -9.20
C ARG A 121 -1.99 -8.01 -8.70
N GLY A 122 -2.15 -6.74 -8.36
CA GLY A 122 -1.07 -5.90 -7.85
C GLY A 122 -1.59 -4.88 -6.87
N HIS A 123 -0.88 -3.77 -6.79
CA HIS A 123 -1.26 -2.63 -5.96
C HIS A 123 -1.57 -1.43 -6.87
N PRO A 124 -2.41 -0.51 -6.43
CA PRO A 124 -3.05 -0.43 -5.11
C PRO A 124 -4.12 -1.51 -4.91
N LEU A 125 -4.32 -1.88 -3.63
CA LEU A 125 -5.35 -2.82 -3.23
C LEU A 125 -6.22 -2.15 -2.17
N LEU A 126 -7.54 -2.18 -2.37
CA LEU A 126 -8.50 -1.61 -1.43
C LEU A 126 -9.06 -2.69 -0.53
N VAL A 127 -9.10 -2.40 0.78
CA VAL A 127 -9.70 -3.26 1.79
C VAL A 127 -10.85 -2.50 2.43
N ALA A 128 -12.09 -2.96 2.21
CA ALA A 128 -13.26 -2.37 2.84
C ALA A 128 -13.26 -2.65 4.35
N ARG A 129 -13.82 -1.74 5.13
CA ARG A 129 -13.79 -1.84 6.61
C ARG A 129 -14.30 -3.18 7.12
N GLU A 130 -15.31 -3.74 6.50
CA GLU A 130 -15.90 -5.04 6.89
C GLU A 130 -14.88 -6.19 6.90
N ALA A 131 -13.78 -6.07 6.14
CA ALA A 131 -12.76 -7.11 6.04
C ALA A 131 -11.57 -6.88 6.98
N TRP A 132 -11.48 -5.73 7.67
CA TRP A 132 -10.29 -5.38 8.46
C TRP A 132 -9.98 -6.39 9.57
N ASP A 133 -11.00 -6.94 10.22
CA ASP A 133 -10.81 -7.88 11.33
C ASP A 133 -10.49 -9.31 10.87
N THR A 134 -10.55 -9.58 9.58
CA THR A 134 -10.37 -10.92 9.03
C THR A 134 -9.03 -11.12 8.31
N ILE A 135 -8.13 -10.14 8.35
CA ILE A 135 -6.85 -10.18 7.64
C ILE A 135 -5.89 -11.12 8.37
N PRO A 136 -5.40 -12.19 7.71
CA PRO A 136 -4.41 -13.07 8.33
C PRO A 136 -3.04 -12.40 8.42
N ASP A 137 -2.18 -12.85 9.34
CA ASP A 137 -0.82 -12.33 9.49
C ASP A 137 0.00 -12.43 8.20
N ALA A 138 -0.24 -13.47 7.40
CA ALA A 138 0.41 -13.64 6.09
C ALA A 138 0.02 -12.56 5.06
N GLY A 139 -1.04 -11.78 5.32
CA GLY A 139 -1.50 -10.71 4.45
C GLY A 139 -2.62 -11.13 3.51
N LEU A 140 -2.77 -10.37 2.44
CA LEU A 140 -3.92 -10.47 1.54
C LEU A 140 -3.67 -11.37 0.33
N ARG A 141 -2.46 -11.89 0.17
CA ARG A 141 -2.02 -12.63 -1.03
C ARG A 141 -2.96 -13.75 -1.46
N ASP A 142 -3.41 -14.56 -0.50
CA ASP A 142 -4.18 -15.78 -0.76
C ASP A 142 -5.69 -15.56 -0.66
N LEU A 143 -6.14 -14.32 -0.44
CA LEU A 143 -7.56 -13.99 -0.35
C LEU A 143 -8.13 -13.65 -1.73
N ASP A 144 -9.40 -13.99 -1.93
CA ASP A 144 -10.12 -13.62 -3.15
C ASP A 144 -10.25 -12.11 -3.28
N VAL A 145 -10.01 -11.60 -4.47
CA VAL A 145 -10.04 -10.17 -4.76
C VAL A 145 -10.73 -9.91 -6.10
N ARG A 146 -11.49 -8.82 -6.17
CA ARG A 146 -12.02 -8.36 -7.45
C ARG A 146 -10.97 -7.51 -8.13
N LEU A 147 -10.68 -7.78 -9.39
CA LEU A 147 -9.64 -7.10 -10.16
C LEU A 147 -10.20 -5.92 -10.95
N VAL A 148 -9.44 -4.84 -10.96
CA VAL A 148 -9.71 -3.63 -11.76
C VAL A 148 -8.54 -3.45 -12.72
N PRO A 149 -8.71 -3.62 -14.03
CA PRO A 149 -7.61 -3.49 -14.98
C PRO A 149 -7.01 -2.09 -15.00
N CYS A 150 -5.69 -2.03 -14.82
CA CYS A 150 -4.90 -0.79 -14.84
C CYS A 150 -3.70 -0.90 -15.80
N ASP A 151 -3.81 -1.74 -16.83
CA ASP A 151 -2.70 -2.03 -17.75
C ASP A 151 -2.17 -0.78 -18.47
N ASP A 152 -3.05 0.18 -18.74
CA ASP A 152 -2.70 1.46 -19.39
C ASP A 152 -1.88 2.40 -18.49
N LEU A 153 -1.84 2.14 -17.18
CA LEU A 153 -1.16 3.02 -16.21
C LEU A 153 0.22 2.50 -15.79
N GLY A 154 0.53 1.24 -16.08
CA GLY A 154 1.76 0.60 -15.63
C GLY A 154 1.75 0.22 -14.15
N ALA A 155 2.46 -0.84 -13.81
CA ALA A 155 2.56 -1.34 -12.43
C ALA A 155 3.46 -0.45 -11.57
N PRO A 156 3.25 -0.41 -10.23
CA PRO A 156 4.08 0.38 -9.32
C PRO A 156 5.56 0.01 -9.29
N GLY A 157 5.90 -1.20 -9.69
CA GLY A 157 7.24 -1.76 -9.55
C GLY A 157 7.44 -2.40 -8.18
N ASP A 158 8.56 -3.12 -8.07
CA ASP A 158 8.97 -3.80 -6.84
C ASP A 158 10.49 -3.72 -6.76
N VAL A 159 10.99 -2.82 -5.91
CA VAL A 159 12.43 -2.58 -5.76
C VAL A 159 12.97 -3.46 -4.64
N ASP A 160 13.68 -4.52 -4.98
CA ASP A 160 14.33 -5.44 -4.03
C ASP A 160 15.82 -5.18 -3.87
N THR A 161 16.49 -4.74 -4.95
CA THR A 161 17.92 -4.48 -4.98
C THR A 161 18.18 -3.11 -5.58
N PRO A 162 19.40 -2.52 -5.39
CA PRO A 162 19.76 -1.24 -6.03
C PRO A 162 19.62 -1.26 -7.56
N ALA A 163 19.80 -2.42 -8.20
CA ALA A 163 19.67 -2.57 -9.64
C ALA A 163 18.22 -2.36 -10.13
N ASP A 164 17.24 -2.58 -9.26
CA ASP A 164 15.81 -2.41 -9.57
C ASP A 164 15.35 -0.94 -9.51
N LEU A 165 16.21 -0.03 -9.00
CA LEU A 165 15.86 1.38 -8.89
C LEU A 165 15.55 1.97 -10.26
N PRO A 166 14.45 2.74 -10.39
CA PRO A 166 14.23 3.57 -11.58
C PRO A 166 15.42 4.51 -11.79
N GLU A 167 15.73 4.80 -13.05
CA GLU A 167 16.89 5.61 -13.41
C GLU A 167 16.89 6.97 -12.69
N ARG A 168 15.72 7.59 -12.52
CA ARG A 168 15.56 8.88 -11.84
C ARG A 168 15.94 8.86 -10.35
N LEU A 169 16.06 7.66 -9.74
CA LEU A 169 16.40 7.49 -8.32
C LEU A 169 17.80 6.91 -8.10
N ARG A 170 18.59 6.75 -9.16
CA ARG A 170 19.97 6.28 -9.09
C ARG A 170 20.95 7.40 -8.81
#